data_2b599112f1b3c81f75e8aa61a2c05132
#
_entry.id   2b599112f1b3c81f75e8aa61a2c05132
#
_cell.length_a   1.000
_cell.length_b   1.000
_cell.length_c   1.000
_cell.angle_alpha   90.00
_cell.angle_beta   90.00
_cell.angle_gamma   90.00
#
_symmetry.space_group_name_H-M   'P 1'
#
loop_
_entity.id
_entity.type
_entity.pdbx_description
1 polymer ?
#
loop_
_entity_poly.entity_id
_entity_poly.type
_entity_poly.pdbx_seq_one_letter_code
_entity_poly.pdbx_strand_id
1 'polypeptide(L)'
;MSAERFNLEETVMLLNRTPIVLNALLRGLPSSWIHRNEGADTWNAFDIVGHLNHGERTDWMPRARIILAHGESRSFEPFDRWGHLKESQGKSLEQLLDDFARLRRDNLAALQTLNLQPVDLKRRGRHPALGIVTLLELLATWAAHDLTHLHQISRVMAHQFRDPVGPWSVYLGVLQCSGHSSP
;
A
#
# COMPACT_ATOMS: atom_id res chain seq x y z
N MET A 1 13.42 5.97 17.85
CA MET A 1 12.07 6.49 18.14
C MET A 1 11.32 5.42 18.90
N SER A 2 10.78 5.76 20.06
CA SER A 2 10.28 4.76 21.01
C SER A 2 8.99 4.09 20.51
N ALA A 3 8.83 2.81 20.82
CA ALA A 3 7.60 2.01 20.64
C ALA A 3 6.36 2.65 21.33
N GLU A 4 6.55 3.71 22.10
CA GLU A 4 5.53 4.46 22.83
C GLU A 4 4.57 5.25 21.94
N ARG A 5 4.86 5.39 20.63
CA ARG A 5 4.00 6.15 19.68
C ARG A 5 3.17 5.27 18.75
N PHE A 6 3.35 3.96 18.74
CA PHE A 6 2.56 3.07 17.91
C PHE A 6 1.27 2.67 18.63
N ASN A 7 0.14 2.95 18.01
CA ASN A 7 -1.18 2.55 18.45
C ASN A 7 -1.83 1.68 17.38
N LEU A 8 -2.07 0.41 17.69
CA LEU A 8 -2.65 -0.55 16.75
C LEU A 8 -4.10 -0.17 16.36
N GLU A 9 -4.91 0.31 17.30
CA GLU A 9 -6.28 0.74 17.00
C GLU A 9 -6.30 1.90 16.00
N GLU A 10 -5.49 2.93 16.23
CA GLU A 10 -5.37 4.08 15.33
C GLU A 10 -4.83 3.65 13.95
N THR A 11 -3.88 2.72 13.94
CA THR A 11 -3.35 2.14 12.70
C THR A 11 -4.45 1.43 11.90
N VAL A 12 -5.27 0.60 12.55
CA VAL A 12 -6.42 -0.08 11.94
C VAL A 12 -7.46 0.93 11.44
N MET A 13 -7.72 1.99 12.21
CA MET A 13 -8.62 3.07 11.77
C MET A 13 -8.13 3.74 10.48
N LEU A 14 -6.82 3.99 10.35
CA LEU A 14 -6.23 4.55 9.14
C LEU A 14 -6.32 3.57 7.96
N LEU A 15 -5.96 2.31 8.16
CA LEU A 15 -6.04 1.26 7.15
C LEU A 15 -7.48 1.07 6.60
N ASN A 16 -8.50 1.24 7.43
CA ASN A 16 -9.90 1.22 7.01
C ASN A 16 -10.29 2.40 6.11
N ARG A 17 -9.54 3.51 6.13
CA ARG A 17 -9.82 4.70 5.32
C ARG A 17 -9.33 4.56 3.88
N THR A 18 -8.25 3.84 3.66
CA THR A 18 -7.62 3.74 2.34
C THR A 18 -8.57 3.28 1.23
N PRO A 19 -9.39 2.21 1.40
CA PRO A 19 -10.34 1.81 0.35
C PRO A 19 -11.38 2.89 0.05
N ILE A 20 -11.82 3.63 1.06
CA ILE A 20 -12.81 4.72 0.91
C ILE A 20 -12.20 5.86 0.10
N VAL A 21 -10.97 6.26 0.42
CA VAL A 21 -10.26 7.33 -0.28
C VAL A 21 -10.00 6.95 -1.73
N LEU A 22 -9.49 5.74 -1.98
CA LEU A 22 -9.24 5.26 -3.35
C LEU A 22 -10.53 5.21 -4.17
N ASN A 23 -11.61 4.71 -3.59
CA ASN A 23 -12.91 4.66 -4.26
C ASN A 23 -13.44 6.06 -4.58
N ALA A 24 -13.39 6.99 -3.63
CA ALA A 24 -13.85 8.36 -3.82
C ALA A 24 -13.01 9.13 -4.86
N LEU A 25 -11.70 8.85 -4.91
CA LEU A 25 -10.78 9.54 -5.81
C LEU A 25 -10.84 9.00 -7.24
N LEU A 26 -10.99 7.69 -7.43
CA LEU A 26 -10.72 7.03 -8.71
C LEU A 26 -11.97 6.49 -9.41
N ARG A 27 -13.02 6.07 -8.68
CA ARG A 27 -14.19 5.42 -9.28
C ARG A 27 -14.92 6.38 -10.23
N GLY A 28 -15.19 5.90 -11.44
CA GLY A 28 -15.92 6.67 -12.46
C GLY A 28 -15.08 7.71 -13.20
N LEU A 29 -13.76 7.80 -12.93
CA LEU A 29 -12.90 8.66 -13.74
C LEU A 29 -12.72 8.09 -15.14
N PRO A 30 -12.57 8.94 -16.17
CA PRO A 30 -12.24 8.52 -17.53
C PRO A 30 -10.92 7.72 -17.57
N SER A 31 -10.83 6.76 -18.51
CA SER A 31 -9.66 5.91 -18.73
C SER A 31 -8.34 6.69 -18.87
N SER A 32 -8.41 7.91 -19.44
CA SER A 32 -7.24 8.78 -19.57
C SER A 32 -6.62 9.20 -18.23
N TRP A 33 -7.41 9.30 -17.15
CA TRP A 33 -6.92 9.60 -15.81
C TRP A 33 -6.32 8.39 -15.10
N ILE A 34 -6.78 7.21 -15.47
CA ILE A 34 -6.46 5.96 -14.80
C ILE A 34 -5.19 5.33 -15.38
N HIS A 35 -5.03 5.40 -16.71
CA HIS A 35 -3.96 4.69 -17.44
C HIS A 35 -2.79 5.58 -17.90
N ARG A 36 -2.82 6.89 -17.64
CA ARG A 36 -1.65 7.74 -17.88
C ARG A 36 -0.68 7.60 -16.70
N ASN A 37 0.60 7.50 -17.04
CA ASN A 37 1.70 7.52 -16.08
C ASN A 37 2.48 8.83 -16.17
N GLU A 38 3.51 8.99 -15.36
CA GLU A 38 4.36 10.20 -15.31
C GLU A 38 5.68 10.05 -16.07
N GLY A 39 5.87 8.96 -16.81
CA GLY A 39 7.05 8.68 -17.63
C GLY A 39 7.20 7.19 -17.92
N ALA A 40 8.20 6.85 -18.75
CA ALA A 40 8.53 5.47 -19.04
C ALA A 40 8.84 4.68 -17.75
N ASP A 41 8.43 3.43 -17.70
CA ASP A 41 8.65 2.51 -16.58
C ASP A 41 8.07 2.98 -15.23
N THR A 42 7.06 3.88 -15.25
CA THR A 42 6.34 4.30 -14.05
C THR A 42 4.93 3.73 -14.03
N TRP A 43 4.39 3.52 -12.83
CA TRP A 43 3.03 3.03 -12.65
C TRP A 43 1.99 4.14 -12.80
N ASN A 44 0.87 3.81 -13.41
CA ASN A 44 -0.34 4.60 -13.43
C ASN A 44 -1.25 4.25 -12.24
N ALA A 45 -2.39 4.94 -12.11
CA ALA A 45 -3.30 4.71 -10.98
C ALA A 45 -3.86 3.26 -10.95
N PHE A 46 -4.11 2.65 -12.12
CA PHE A 46 -4.59 1.27 -12.21
C PHE A 46 -3.54 0.28 -11.69
N ASP A 47 -2.28 0.45 -12.09
CA ASP A 47 -1.18 -0.40 -11.65
C ASP A 47 -0.97 -0.30 -10.14
N ILE A 48 -1.06 0.93 -9.58
CA ILE A 48 -0.91 1.16 -8.14
C ILE A 48 -2.02 0.47 -7.35
N VAL A 49 -3.29 0.53 -7.80
CA VAL A 49 -4.39 -0.20 -7.13
C VAL A 49 -4.18 -1.71 -7.26
N GLY A 50 -3.70 -2.19 -8.40
CA GLY A 50 -3.31 -3.59 -8.59
C GLY A 50 -2.22 -4.03 -7.61
N HIS A 51 -1.18 -3.21 -7.43
CA HIS A 51 -0.10 -3.45 -6.47
C HIS A 51 -0.61 -3.50 -5.02
N LEU A 52 -1.48 -2.60 -4.63
CA LEU A 52 -2.12 -2.63 -3.31
C LEU A 52 -2.91 -3.94 -3.09
N ASN A 53 -3.66 -4.39 -4.10
CA ASN A 53 -4.35 -5.68 -4.07
C ASN A 53 -3.38 -6.86 -3.88
N HIS A 54 -2.26 -6.84 -4.60
CA HIS A 54 -1.25 -7.88 -4.49
C HIS A 54 -0.64 -7.91 -3.08
N GLY A 55 -0.31 -6.76 -2.51
CA GLY A 55 0.18 -6.65 -1.13
C GLY A 55 -0.82 -7.19 -0.09
N GLU A 56 -2.12 -6.94 -0.27
CA GLU A 56 -3.14 -7.50 0.61
C GLU A 56 -3.18 -9.03 0.59
N ARG A 57 -2.90 -9.65 -0.55
CA ARG A 57 -2.91 -11.12 -0.67
C ARG A 57 -1.63 -11.77 -0.15
N THR A 58 -0.47 -11.15 -0.40
CA THR A 58 0.82 -11.84 -0.32
C THR A 58 1.73 -11.33 0.77
N ASP A 59 1.50 -10.12 1.30
CA ASP A 59 2.48 -9.46 2.16
C ASP A 59 2.03 -9.40 3.63
N TRP A 60 1.06 -8.59 3.98
CA TRP A 60 0.80 -8.18 5.36
C TRP A 60 0.41 -9.32 6.30
N MET A 61 -0.73 -9.94 6.08
CA MET A 61 -1.21 -11.02 6.93
C MET A 61 -0.40 -12.31 6.82
N PRO A 62 0.06 -12.75 5.63
CA PRO A 62 0.99 -13.86 5.53
C PRO A 62 2.26 -13.67 6.37
N ARG A 63 2.90 -12.50 6.32
CA ARG A 63 4.10 -12.20 7.11
C ARG A 63 3.82 -12.09 8.60
N ALA A 64 2.71 -11.45 8.98
CA ALA A 64 2.30 -11.40 10.39
C ALA A 64 2.13 -12.81 10.99
N ARG A 65 1.50 -13.73 10.25
CA ARG A 65 1.37 -15.13 10.65
C ARG A 65 2.71 -15.85 10.76
N ILE A 66 3.65 -15.59 9.85
CA ILE A 66 5.01 -16.17 9.92
C ILE A 66 5.72 -15.68 11.18
N ILE A 67 5.67 -14.38 11.48
CA ILE A 67 6.26 -13.83 12.73
C ILE A 67 5.67 -14.53 13.95
N LEU A 68 4.35 -14.66 14.00
CA LEU A 68 3.66 -15.23 15.16
C LEU A 68 3.89 -16.73 15.31
N ALA A 69 3.98 -17.48 14.21
CA ALA A 69 4.11 -18.93 14.27
C ALA A 69 5.58 -19.41 14.34
N HIS A 70 6.50 -18.72 13.66
CA HIS A 70 7.86 -19.20 13.39
C HIS A 70 8.96 -18.26 13.90
N GLY A 71 8.64 -17.00 14.20
CA GLY A 71 9.65 -16.02 14.58
C GLY A 71 10.74 -15.88 13.53
N GLU A 72 12.00 -15.90 13.96
CA GLU A 72 13.17 -15.75 13.07
C GLU A 72 13.58 -17.05 12.36
N SER A 73 12.98 -18.20 12.71
CA SER A 73 13.36 -19.50 12.14
C SER A 73 12.91 -19.68 10.68
N ARG A 74 11.93 -18.88 10.23
CA ARG A 74 11.43 -18.88 8.86
C ARG A 74 11.49 -17.47 8.27
N SER A 75 12.21 -17.30 7.15
CA SER A 75 12.22 -16.06 6.41
C SER A 75 10.90 -15.85 5.65
N PHE A 76 10.54 -14.60 5.42
CA PHE A 76 9.47 -14.27 4.48
C PHE A 76 9.90 -14.63 3.06
N GLU A 77 8.92 -14.95 2.23
CA GLU A 77 9.14 -15.01 0.79
C GLU A 77 9.44 -13.59 0.25
N PRO A 78 10.36 -13.46 -0.72
CA PRO A 78 10.56 -12.19 -1.41
C PRO A 78 9.23 -11.70 -2.02
N PHE A 79 8.97 -10.40 -1.88
CA PHE A 79 7.78 -9.81 -2.48
C PHE A 79 7.93 -9.73 -4.01
N ASP A 80 6.97 -10.28 -4.75
CA ASP A 80 6.92 -10.17 -6.20
C ASP A 80 6.36 -8.79 -6.59
N ARG A 81 7.24 -7.85 -6.89
CA ARG A 81 6.86 -6.47 -7.24
C ARG A 81 6.04 -6.35 -8.52
N TRP A 82 6.09 -7.35 -9.39
CA TRP A 82 5.41 -7.36 -10.68
C TRP A 82 4.20 -8.29 -10.74
N GLY A 83 3.97 -9.06 -9.69
CA GLY A 83 2.88 -10.03 -9.61
C GLY A 83 1.50 -9.42 -9.88
N HIS A 84 1.30 -8.15 -9.49
CA HIS A 84 0.06 -7.42 -9.71
C HIS A 84 -0.30 -7.24 -11.19
N LEU A 85 0.67 -7.15 -12.10
CA LEU A 85 0.41 -6.98 -13.54
C LEU A 85 -0.38 -8.17 -14.09
N LYS A 86 0.04 -9.38 -13.73
CA LYS A 86 -0.65 -10.61 -14.12
C LYS A 86 -2.02 -10.73 -13.43
N GLU A 87 -2.10 -10.40 -12.15
CA GLU A 87 -3.33 -10.51 -11.36
C GLU A 87 -4.39 -9.49 -11.76
N SER A 88 -3.99 -8.35 -12.31
CA SER A 88 -4.88 -7.27 -12.77
C SER A 88 -5.33 -7.45 -14.22
N GLN A 89 -4.72 -8.38 -14.96
CA GLN A 89 -5.04 -8.59 -16.37
C GLN A 89 -6.52 -8.92 -16.58
N GLY A 90 -7.17 -8.20 -17.48
CA GLY A 90 -8.59 -8.38 -17.81
C GLY A 90 -9.58 -7.81 -16.79
N LYS A 91 -9.11 -7.13 -15.74
CA LYS A 91 -9.97 -6.47 -14.76
C LYS A 91 -10.22 -5.01 -15.12
N SER A 92 -11.37 -4.48 -14.70
CA SER A 92 -11.62 -3.04 -14.66
C SER A 92 -11.06 -2.42 -13.38
N LEU A 93 -10.93 -1.08 -13.36
CA LEU A 93 -10.53 -0.37 -12.14
C LEU A 93 -11.56 -0.59 -11.02
N GLU A 94 -12.85 -0.60 -11.34
CA GLU A 94 -13.93 -0.82 -10.37
C GLU A 94 -13.78 -2.17 -9.70
N GLN A 95 -13.45 -3.22 -10.48
CA GLN A 95 -13.18 -4.55 -9.95
C GLN A 95 -11.96 -4.57 -9.02
N LEU A 96 -10.88 -3.83 -9.37
CA LEU A 96 -9.71 -3.72 -8.50
C LEU A 96 -10.02 -2.96 -7.21
N LEU A 97 -10.82 -1.90 -7.26
CA LEU A 97 -11.25 -1.14 -6.08
C LEU A 97 -12.12 -1.98 -5.15
N ASP A 98 -13.06 -2.75 -5.72
CA ASP A 98 -13.94 -3.65 -4.95
C ASP A 98 -13.14 -4.82 -4.34
N ASP A 99 -12.20 -5.39 -5.08
CA ASP A 99 -11.28 -6.41 -4.59
C ASP A 99 -10.44 -5.88 -3.42
N PHE A 100 -9.88 -4.67 -3.55
CA PHE A 100 -9.08 -4.06 -2.51
C PHE A 100 -9.90 -3.83 -1.23
N ALA A 101 -11.11 -3.27 -1.36
CA ALA A 101 -11.99 -3.04 -0.22
C ALA A 101 -12.36 -4.35 0.49
N ARG A 102 -12.62 -5.41 -0.26
CA ARG A 102 -12.92 -6.73 0.28
C ARG A 102 -11.71 -7.35 0.98
N LEU A 103 -10.55 -7.39 0.32
CA LEU A 103 -9.31 -7.96 0.87
C LEU A 103 -8.88 -7.23 2.15
N ARG A 104 -8.92 -5.89 2.16
CA ARG A 104 -8.60 -5.07 3.32
C ARG A 104 -9.53 -5.40 4.49
N ARG A 105 -10.83 -5.44 4.27
CA ARG A 105 -11.81 -5.80 5.30
C ARG A 105 -11.52 -7.18 5.88
N ASP A 106 -11.28 -8.17 5.01
CA ASP A 106 -11.04 -9.56 5.40
C ASP A 106 -9.72 -9.68 6.21
N ASN A 107 -8.67 -8.97 5.78
CA ASN A 107 -7.39 -8.93 6.47
C ASN A 107 -7.47 -8.23 7.83
N LEU A 108 -8.20 -7.10 7.94
CA LEU A 108 -8.38 -6.42 9.21
C LEU A 108 -9.23 -7.23 10.19
N ALA A 109 -10.25 -7.93 9.69
CA ALA A 109 -11.01 -8.89 10.51
C ALA A 109 -10.10 -10.02 11.01
N ALA A 110 -9.26 -10.58 10.13
CA ALA A 110 -8.28 -11.60 10.52
C ALA A 110 -7.25 -11.07 11.51
N LEU A 111 -6.76 -9.84 11.35
CA LEU A 111 -5.85 -9.19 12.31
C LEU A 111 -6.51 -9.05 13.69
N GLN A 112 -7.77 -8.65 13.73
CA GLN A 112 -8.53 -8.51 14.98
C GLN A 112 -8.67 -9.85 15.71
N THR A 113 -8.89 -10.97 14.99
CA THR A 113 -8.99 -12.30 15.60
C THR A 113 -7.70 -12.79 16.26
N LEU A 114 -6.53 -12.20 15.89
CA LEU A 114 -5.27 -12.54 16.53
C LEU A 114 -5.17 -12.06 17.98
N ASN A 115 -6.02 -11.13 18.40
CA ASN A 115 -6.08 -10.58 19.77
C ASN A 115 -4.69 -10.20 20.31
N LEU A 116 -3.92 -9.46 19.48
CA LEU A 116 -2.51 -9.15 19.74
C LEU A 116 -2.34 -8.38 21.05
N GLN A 117 -1.43 -8.85 21.87
CA GLN A 117 -1.03 -8.18 23.11
C GLN A 117 0.23 -7.33 22.85
N PRO A 118 0.56 -6.34 23.71
CA PRO A 118 1.76 -5.52 23.54
C PRO A 118 3.07 -6.32 23.42
N VAL A 119 3.15 -7.50 24.03
CA VAL A 119 4.30 -8.41 23.90
C VAL A 119 4.41 -9.00 22.50
N ASP A 120 3.31 -9.26 21.82
CA ASP A 120 3.31 -9.83 20.46
C ASP A 120 3.88 -8.84 19.45
N LEU A 121 3.66 -7.54 19.64
CA LEU A 121 4.21 -6.50 18.77
C LEU A 121 5.74 -6.48 18.74
N LYS A 122 6.38 -7.00 19.78
CA LYS A 122 7.85 -7.14 19.88
C LYS A 122 8.38 -8.42 19.24
N ARG A 123 7.50 -9.35 18.82
CA ARG A 123 7.93 -10.60 18.20
C ARG A 123 8.65 -10.32 16.90
N ARG A 124 9.71 -11.06 16.66
CA ARG A 124 10.66 -10.83 15.57
C ARG A 124 10.43 -11.84 14.45
N GLY A 125 10.65 -11.41 13.23
CA GLY A 125 10.69 -12.24 12.03
C GLY A 125 11.90 -11.90 11.19
N ARG A 126 12.11 -12.64 10.10
CA ARG A 126 13.24 -12.46 9.18
C ARG A 126 12.76 -12.03 7.81
N HIS A 127 13.07 -10.76 7.45
CA HIS A 127 12.83 -10.25 6.10
C HIS A 127 14.02 -10.60 5.19
N PRO A 128 13.80 -11.05 3.94
CA PRO A 128 14.89 -11.53 3.08
C PRO A 128 15.94 -10.47 2.74
N ALA A 129 15.56 -9.20 2.67
CA ALA A 129 16.45 -8.10 2.34
C ALA A 129 16.82 -7.21 3.54
N LEU A 130 15.92 -7.04 4.54
CA LEU A 130 16.10 -6.11 5.66
C LEU A 130 16.64 -6.78 6.93
N GLY A 131 16.75 -8.13 6.94
CA GLY A 131 17.17 -8.86 8.13
C GLY A 131 16.05 -8.99 9.16
N ILE A 132 16.33 -8.72 10.42
CA ILE A 132 15.38 -8.90 11.51
C ILE A 132 14.43 -7.68 11.58
N VAL A 133 13.14 -7.97 11.62
CA VAL A 133 12.05 -7.00 11.75
C VAL A 133 11.08 -7.45 12.85
N THR A 134 10.30 -6.53 13.41
CA THR A 134 9.29 -6.82 14.41
C THR A 134 7.88 -6.80 13.81
N LEU A 135 6.91 -7.40 14.51
CA LEU A 135 5.50 -7.33 14.12
C LEU A 135 4.99 -5.89 14.13
N LEU A 136 5.42 -5.08 15.11
CA LEU A 136 5.08 -3.65 15.15
C LEU A 136 5.55 -2.94 13.88
N GLU A 137 6.81 -3.14 13.46
CA GLU A 137 7.36 -2.52 12.26
C GLU A 137 6.60 -2.95 11.01
N LEU A 138 6.21 -4.22 10.89
CA LEU A 138 5.40 -4.71 9.78
C LEU A 138 4.04 -4.00 9.73
N LEU A 139 3.32 -3.90 10.86
CA LEU A 139 1.99 -3.27 10.91
C LEU A 139 2.06 -1.75 10.69
N ALA A 140 3.08 -1.09 11.21
CA ALA A 140 3.33 0.33 10.95
C ALA A 140 3.67 0.56 9.48
N THR A 141 4.46 -0.34 8.87
CA THR A 141 4.81 -0.29 7.45
C THR A 141 3.57 -0.44 6.58
N TRP A 142 2.62 -1.32 6.92
CA TRP A 142 1.37 -1.47 6.19
C TRP A 142 0.63 -0.13 6.03
N ALA A 143 0.44 0.63 7.13
CA ALA A 143 -0.21 1.93 7.08
C ALA A 143 0.61 2.98 6.32
N ALA A 144 1.93 3.03 6.53
CA ALA A 144 2.81 3.95 5.82
C ALA A 144 2.88 3.65 4.31
N HIS A 145 2.81 2.39 3.92
CA HIS A 145 2.74 1.93 2.54
C HIS A 145 1.46 2.41 1.83
N ASP A 146 0.31 2.32 2.50
CA ASP A 146 -0.93 2.88 1.98
C ASP A 146 -0.80 4.39 1.68
N LEU A 147 -0.27 5.15 2.64
CA LEU A 147 -0.05 6.59 2.49
C LEU A 147 0.94 6.89 1.36
N THR A 148 1.98 6.07 1.20
CA THR A 148 2.94 6.18 0.10
C THR A 148 2.24 6.04 -1.25
N HIS A 149 1.35 5.07 -1.40
CA HIS A 149 0.65 4.83 -2.66
C HIS A 149 -0.49 5.82 -2.92
N LEU A 150 -1.17 6.31 -1.88
CA LEU A 150 -2.10 7.45 -2.03
C LEU A 150 -1.37 8.70 -2.53
N HIS A 151 -0.19 9.00 -1.98
CA HIS A 151 0.67 10.08 -2.47
C HIS A 151 1.11 9.83 -3.92
N GLN A 152 1.52 8.62 -4.26
CA GLN A 152 1.93 8.25 -5.62
C GLN A 152 0.77 8.45 -6.62
N ILE A 153 -0.45 8.02 -6.31
CA ILE A 153 -1.63 8.25 -7.15
C ILE A 153 -1.87 9.75 -7.32
N SER A 154 -1.86 10.52 -6.23
CA SER A 154 -2.05 11.98 -6.28
C SER A 154 -1.02 12.65 -7.18
N ARG A 155 0.24 12.21 -7.14
CA ARG A 155 1.31 12.73 -7.97
C ARG A 155 1.13 12.38 -9.45
N VAL A 156 0.84 11.11 -9.75
CA VAL A 156 0.57 10.65 -11.13
C VAL A 156 -0.60 11.41 -11.76
N MET A 157 -1.66 11.66 -10.99
CA MET A 157 -2.80 12.45 -11.44
C MET A 157 -2.42 13.93 -11.64
N ALA A 158 -1.71 14.53 -10.69
CA ALA A 158 -1.26 15.92 -10.78
C ALA A 158 -0.31 16.14 -11.96
N HIS A 159 0.51 15.14 -12.30
CA HIS A 159 1.43 15.20 -13.45
C HIS A 159 0.71 15.52 -14.76
N GLN A 160 -0.54 15.13 -14.91
CA GLN A 160 -1.35 15.42 -16.12
C GLN A 160 -1.64 16.92 -16.28
N PHE A 161 -1.49 17.71 -15.23
CA PHE A 161 -1.63 19.16 -15.25
C PHE A 161 -0.29 19.91 -15.33
N ARG A 162 0.84 19.21 -15.47
CA ARG A 162 2.17 19.81 -15.38
C ARG A 162 2.35 21.01 -16.31
N ASP A 163 1.92 20.89 -17.56
CA ASP A 163 2.01 21.98 -18.52
C ASP A 163 0.88 23.01 -18.35
N PRO A 164 -0.39 22.60 -18.16
CA PRO A 164 -1.51 23.53 -17.99
C PRO A 164 -1.39 24.47 -16.81
N VAL A 165 -0.74 24.07 -15.70
CA VAL A 165 -0.58 24.93 -14.52
C VAL A 165 0.41 26.09 -14.75
N GLY A 166 1.26 26.00 -15.76
CA GLY A 166 2.22 27.06 -16.12
C GLY A 166 3.06 27.49 -14.92
N PRO A 167 3.20 28.84 -14.66
CA PRO A 167 4.04 29.34 -13.58
C PRO A 167 3.56 28.98 -12.17
N TRP A 168 2.32 28.55 -11.99
CA TRP A 168 1.80 28.12 -10.69
C TRP A 168 2.46 26.84 -10.16
N SER A 169 3.17 26.11 -11.04
CA SER A 169 3.87 24.87 -10.69
C SER A 169 4.79 25.03 -9.48
N VAL A 170 5.40 26.20 -9.28
CA VAL A 170 6.32 26.47 -8.15
C VAL A 170 5.65 26.40 -6.77
N TYR A 171 4.33 26.53 -6.70
CA TYR A 171 3.56 26.45 -5.47
C TYR A 171 2.91 25.06 -5.24
N LEU A 172 3.03 24.16 -6.20
CA LEU A 172 2.36 22.86 -6.18
C LEU A 172 3.35 21.77 -5.79
N GLY A 173 3.53 21.55 -4.48
CA GLY A 173 4.47 20.57 -3.93
C GLY A 173 4.33 19.16 -4.54
N VAL A 174 3.10 18.75 -4.90
CA VAL A 174 2.85 17.47 -5.56
C VAL A 174 3.55 17.31 -6.92
N LEU A 175 3.83 18.42 -7.62
CA LEU A 175 4.57 18.46 -8.89
C LEU A 175 6.08 18.58 -8.70
N GLN A 176 6.55 18.88 -7.47
CA GLN A 176 7.96 19.01 -7.12
C GLN A 176 8.53 17.71 -6.52
N CYS A 177 7.67 16.77 -6.15
CA CYS A 177 8.10 15.51 -5.58
C CYS A 177 8.69 14.59 -6.64
N SER A 178 9.95 14.25 -6.51
CA SER A 178 10.60 13.13 -7.22
C SER A 178 10.43 11.84 -6.42
N GLY A 179 9.19 11.51 -6.07
CA GLY A 179 8.91 10.34 -5.24
C GLY A 179 9.07 9.02 -6.00
N HIS A 180 8.96 7.92 -5.28
CA HIS A 180 9.10 6.56 -5.80
C HIS A 180 7.99 6.20 -6.78
N SER A 181 8.22 6.45 -8.07
CA SER A 181 7.42 5.91 -9.16
C SER A 181 8.04 4.65 -9.74
N SER A 182 9.30 4.41 -9.39
CA SER A 182 10.02 3.21 -9.82
C SER A 182 9.65 2.03 -8.92
N PRO A 183 9.51 0.84 -9.51
CA PRO A 183 9.33 -0.39 -8.77
C PRO A 183 10.50 -0.71 -7.85
#